data_2aef0eba94881470075028780aa229bf
#
_entry.id   2aef0eba94881470075028780aa229bf
#
_cell.length_a   1.000
_cell.length_b   1.000
_cell.length_c   1.000
_cell.angle_alpha   90.00
_cell.angle_beta   90.00
_cell.angle_gamma   90.00
#
_symmetry.space_group_name_H-M   'P 1'
#
loop_
_entity.id
_entity.type
_entity.pdbx_description
1 polymer ?
#
loop_
_entity_poly.entity_id
_entity_poly.type
_entity_poly.pdbx_seq_one_letter_code
_entity_poly.pdbx_strand_id
1 'polypeptide(L)'
;RNWINSSYGPFSEEELDHRMSRYGLNPCGEILGNDFHCNLAEVHLNQIDPENFEDQKKAFKAAALSVACLLNHEFEVERYRKSREYDPIVGVSFTGLFDFCVHAFGTPWLKWWESGRPNSEEGKAFKEKEAKFLDSWRKIVKETVWEYCDKHNLRRPNRCTTVQPA
;
A
#
# COMPACT_ATOMS: atom_id res chain seq x y z
N ARG A 1 14.13 11.77 -17.35
CA ARG A 1 12.90 12.49 -17.75
C ARG A 1 12.10 11.64 -18.75
N ASN A 2 12.64 11.34 -19.91
CA ASN A 2 11.92 10.61 -20.96
C ASN A 2 11.40 9.24 -20.50
N TRP A 3 12.21 8.48 -19.77
CA TRP A 3 11.78 7.19 -19.22
C TRP A 3 10.63 7.33 -18.22
N ILE A 4 10.71 8.29 -17.30
CA ILE A 4 9.61 8.54 -16.33
C ILE A 4 8.35 8.94 -17.07
N ASN A 5 8.45 9.85 -18.04
CA ASN A 5 7.30 10.31 -18.79
C ASN A 5 6.67 9.22 -19.65
N SER A 6 7.48 8.35 -20.27
CA SER A 6 7.00 7.24 -21.09
C SER A 6 6.41 6.09 -20.27
N SER A 7 6.91 5.87 -19.04
CA SER A 7 6.47 4.74 -18.18
C SER A 7 5.27 5.10 -17.30
N TYR A 8 5.14 6.35 -16.89
CA TYR A 8 4.16 6.78 -15.90
C TYR A 8 3.34 8.02 -16.31
N GLY A 9 3.73 8.71 -17.38
CA GLY A 9 3.10 9.93 -17.87
C GLY A 9 1.89 9.72 -18.80
N PRO A 10 1.48 10.76 -19.55
CA PRO A 10 2.23 12.00 -19.74
C PRO A 10 2.15 12.95 -18.52
N PHE A 11 3.24 13.65 -18.27
CA PHE A 11 3.36 14.66 -17.21
C PHE A 11 3.68 16.02 -17.80
N SER A 12 3.25 17.11 -17.15
CA SER A 12 3.70 18.45 -17.45
C SER A 12 5.21 18.62 -17.12
N GLU A 13 5.85 19.64 -17.69
CA GLU A 13 7.25 19.95 -17.37
C GLU A 13 7.44 20.24 -15.88
N GLU A 14 6.52 20.97 -15.26
CA GLU A 14 6.55 21.27 -13.83
C GLU A 14 6.43 20.00 -12.97
N GLU A 15 5.57 19.06 -13.37
CA GLU A 15 5.41 17.76 -12.72
C GLU A 15 6.67 16.90 -12.86
N LEU A 16 7.30 16.91 -14.04
CA LEU A 16 8.56 16.20 -14.27
C LEU A 16 9.68 16.80 -13.42
N ASP A 17 9.76 18.11 -13.31
CA ASP A 17 10.75 18.78 -12.46
C ASP A 17 10.53 18.46 -10.98
N HIS A 18 9.29 18.44 -10.52
CA HIS A 18 8.96 18.01 -9.16
C HIS A 18 9.41 16.56 -8.91
N ARG A 19 9.12 15.64 -9.83
CA ARG A 19 9.50 14.22 -9.73
C ARG A 19 11.01 13.97 -9.86
N MET A 20 11.72 14.82 -10.56
CA MET A 20 13.17 14.74 -10.76
C MET A 20 13.99 15.49 -9.70
N SER A 21 13.33 16.26 -8.83
CA SER A 21 14.01 17.08 -7.84
C SER A 21 14.41 16.28 -6.57
N ARG A 22 14.07 16.72 -5.42
CA ARG A 22 14.56 16.21 -4.14
C ARG A 22 13.77 15.00 -3.63
N TYR A 23 13.77 13.88 -4.35
CA TYR A 23 13.19 12.65 -3.83
C TYR A 23 14.06 12.08 -2.72
N GLY A 24 13.43 11.77 -1.59
CA GLY A 24 14.06 11.14 -0.44
C GLY A 24 13.17 10.09 0.18
N LEU A 25 13.77 9.21 0.98
CA LEU A 25 13.05 8.23 1.77
C LEU A 25 12.56 8.87 3.07
N ASN A 26 11.40 8.43 3.56
CA ASN A 26 10.99 8.69 4.93
C ASN A 26 11.88 7.92 5.93
N PRO A 27 11.84 8.22 7.24
CA PRO A 27 12.71 7.57 8.23
C PRO A 27 12.59 6.04 8.26
N CYS A 28 11.41 5.49 7.97
CA CYS A 28 11.17 4.05 7.95
C CYS A 28 11.58 3.37 6.62
N GLY A 29 11.88 4.15 5.56
CA GLY A 29 12.40 3.64 4.30
C GLY A 29 11.37 3.03 3.35
N GLU A 30 10.07 3.10 3.66
CA GLU A 30 9.01 2.50 2.84
C GLU A 30 8.40 3.45 1.82
N ILE A 31 8.63 4.77 1.94
CA ILE A 31 8.08 5.77 1.04
C ILE A 31 9.19 6.61 0.43
N LEU A 32 9.19 6.70 -0.88
CA LEU A 32 10.04 7.60 -1.65
C LEU A 32 9.20 8.73 -2.23
N GLY A 33 9.53 9.98 -1.92
CA GLY A 33 8.78 11.13 -2.41
C GLY A 33 9.50 12.46 -2.18
N ASN A 34 8.84 13.54 -2.58
CA ASN A 34 9.31 14.90 -2.41
C ASN A 34 8.24 15.73 -1.71
N ASP A 35 8.56 16.33 -0.56
CA ASP A 35 7.64 17.14 0.25
C ASP A 35 6.27 16.48 0.48
N PHE A 36 6.26 15.17 0.71
CA PHE A 36 5.05 14.38 0.85
C PHE A 36 4.57 14.27 2.30
N HIS A 37 3.28 14.00 2.45
CA HIS A 37 2.68 13.60 3.71
C HIS A 37 2.57 12.08 3.80
N CYS A 38 2.98 11.54 4.94
CA CYS A 38 2.95 10.11 5.26
C CYS A 38 1.54 9.73 5.77
N ASN A 39 0.62 9.45 4.84
CA ASN A 39 -0.76 9.05 5.16
C ASN A 39 -0.81 7.53 5.25
N LEU A 40 -0.66 6.99 6.46
CA LEU A 40 -0.54 5.56 6.70
C LEU A 40 -1.67 5.03 7.58
N ALA A 41 -2.08 3.79 7.31
CA ALA A 41 -2.94 2.99 8.16
C ALA A 41 -2.49 1.54 8.18
N GLU A 42 -2.66 0.86 9.31
CA GLU A 42 -2.32 -0.55 9.46
C GLU A 42 -3.55 -1.39 9.83
N VAL A 43 -3.66 -2.55 9.20
CA VAL A 43 -4.65 -3.57 9.52
C VAL A 43 -3.99 -4.61 10.44
N HIS A 44 -4.59 -4.86 11.59
CA HIS A 44 -4.13 -5.87 12.55
C HIS A 44 -4.63 -7.24 12.14
N LEU A 45 -3.86 -7.97 11.33
CA LEU A 45 -4.26 -9.26 10.77
C LEU A 45 -4.43 -10.36 11.82
N ASN A 46 -3.69 -10.29 12.92
CA ASN A 46 -3.80 -11.25 14.03
C ASN A 46 -5.18 -11.20 14.74
N GLN A 47 -6.01 -10.20 14.46
CA GLN A 47 -7.37 -10.06 14.98
C GLN A 47 -8.44 -10.50 13.96
N ILE A 48 -8.03 -10.98 12.79
CA ILE A 48 -8.94 -11.31 11.69
C ILE A 48 -8.84 -12.81 11.39
N ASP A 49 -9.99 -13.45 11.29
CA ASP A 49 -10.07 -14.85 10.88
C ASP A 49 -9.64 -14.98 9.39
N PRO A 50 -8.61 -15.80 9.07
CA PRO A 50 -8.20 -16.05 7.71
C PRO A 50 -9.28 -16.64 6.79
N GLU A 51 -10.27 -17.32 7.33
CA GLU A 51 -11.40 -17.86 6.57
C GLU A 51 -12.52 -16.84 6.34
N ASN A 52 -12.53 -15.73 7.09
CA ASN A 52 -13.55 -14.68 6.96
C ASN A 52 -13.09 -13.56 6.02
N PHE A 53 -13.22 -13.79 4.71
CA PHE A 53 -12.86 -12.83 3.69
C PHE A 53 -13.66 -11.50 3.77
N GLU A 54 -14.92 -11.54 4.23
CA GLU A 54 -15.72 -10.31 4.34
C GLU A 54 -15.20 -9.39 5.45
N ASP A 55 -14.70 -9.91 6.56
CA ASP A 55 -14.09 -9.10 7.60
C ASP A 55 -12.73 -8.55 7.18
N GLN A 56 -11.90 -9.36 6.47
CA GLN A 56 -10.68 -8.86 5.83
C GLN A 56 -11.00 -7.67 4.91
N LYS A 57 -11.98 -7.84 4.03
CA LYS A 57 -12.41 -6.81 3.09
C LYS A 57 -12.90 -5.54 3.79
N LYS A 58 -13.69 -5.66 4.86
CA LYS A 58 -14.15 -4.51 5.66
C LYS A 58 -12.97 -3.77 6.31
N ALA A 59 -12.03 -4.50 6.91
CA ALA A 59 -10.86 -3.93 7.57
C ALA A 59 -9.98 -3.15 6.58
N PHE A 60 -9.64 -3.76 5.43
CA PHE A 60 -8.84 -3.08 4.41
C PHE A 60 -9.58 -1.92 3.74
N LYS A 61 -10.90 -1.99 3.56
CA LYS A 61 -11.71 -0.86 3.10
C LYS A 61 -11.70 0.29 4.11
N ALA A 62 -11.86 0.01 5.40
CA ALA A 62 -11.83 1.03 6.43
C ALA A 62 -10.46 1.73 6.49
N ALA A 63 -9.37 0.96 6.46
CA ALA A 63 -8.02 1.50 6.40
C ALA A 63 -7.79 2.34 5.13
N ALA A 64 -8.26 1.87 3.97
CA ALA A 64 -8.15 2.59 2.71
C ALA A 64 -8.93 3.92 2.72
N LEU A 65 -10.13 3.94 3.27
CA LEU A 65 -10.93 5.16 3.42
C LEU A 65 -10.27 6.15 4.38
N SER A 66 -9.70 5.68 5.48
CA SER A 66 -9.04 6.56 6.45
C SER A 66 -7.87 7.33 5.84
N VAL A 67 -7.02 6.67 5.03
CA VAL A 67 -5.90 7.35 4.35
C VAL A 67 -6.36 8.16 3.14
N ALA A 68 -7.41 7.73 2.43
CA ALA A 68 -7.96 8.47 1.30
C ALA A 68 -8.58 9.81 1.73
N CYS A 69 -9.26 9.84 2.87
CA CYS A 69 -9.83 11.08 3.43
C CYS A 69 -8.77 12.17 3.65
N LEU A 70 -7.54 11.78 3.99
CA LEU A 70 -6.44 12.73 4.21
C LEU A 70 -5.99 13.43 2.92
N LEU A 71 -6.32 12.89 1.75
CA LEU A 71 -6.05 13.54 0.46
C LEU A 71 -6.89 14.82 0.25
N ASN A 72 -7.97 15.00 1.00
CA ASN A 72 -8.79 16.22 0.98
C ASN A 72 -8.24 17.35 1.87
N HIS A 73 -7.19 17.08 2.64
CA HIS A 73 -6.64 18.11 3.53
C HIS A 73 -6.10 19.29 2.73
N GLU A 74 -6.48 20.50 3.12
CA GLU A 74 -5.95 21.73 2.53
C GLU A 74 -4.65 22.12 3.25
N PHE A 75 -3.56 22.24 2.48
CA PHE A 75 -2.28 22.68 3.00
C PHE A 75 -2.11 24.19 2.83
N GLU A 76 -1.75 24.88 3.90
CA GLU A 76 -1.39 26.31 3.85
C GLU A 76 -0.08 26.52 3.09
N VAL A 77 0.87 25.60 3.21
CA VAL A 77 2.18 25.66 2.56
C VAL A 77 2.08 25.14 1.13
N GLU A 78 2.31 26.02 0.17
CA GLU A 78 2.14 25.72 -1.26
C GLU A 78 2.95 24.53 -1.76
N ARG A 79 4.18 24.34 -1.31
CA ARG A 79 5.02 23.21 -1.75
C ARG A 79 4.40 21.85 -1.37
N TYR A 80 3.74 21.74 -0.24
CA TYR A 80 3.04 20.50 0.17
C TYR A 80 1.76 20.29 -0.62
N ARG A 81 1.04 21.37 -0.92
CA ARG A 81 -0.15 21.31 -1.79
C ARG A 81 0.22 20.83 -3.18
N LYS A 82 1.26 21.43 -3.79
CA LYS A 82 1.77 21.02 -5.11
C LYS A 82 2.26 19.58 -5.12
N SER A 83 3.00 19.15 -4.10
CA SER A 83 3.45 17.76 -3.99
C SER A 83 2.29 16.77 -4.00
N ARG A 84 1.24 17.04 -3.23
CA ARG A 84 0.04 16.20 -3.23
C ARG A 84 -0.70 16.21 -4.56
N GLU A 85 -0.80 17.36 -5.22
CA GLU A 85 -1.45 17.48 -6.54
C GLU A 85 -0.69 16.69 -7.61
N TYR A 86 0.64 16.74 -7.59
CA TYR A 86 1.46 16.07 -8.60
C TYR A 86 1.69 14.59 -8.31
N ASP A 87 1.89 14.22 -7.07
CA ASP A 87 2.24 12.87 -6.67
C ASP A 87 1.59 12.47 -5.33
N PRO A 88 0.25 12.31 -5.32
CA PRO A 88 -0.44 11.88 -4.11
C PRO A 88 0.04 10.49 -3.67
N ILE A 89 0.27 10.32 -2.37
CA ILE A 89 0.74 9.09 -1.76
C ILE A 89 -0.16 8.76 -0.59
N VAL A 90 -0.61 7.51 -0.53
CA VAL A 90 -1.23 6.90 0.64
C VAL A 90 -0.64 5.51 0.82
N GLY A 91 -0.65 5.00 2.05
CA GLY A 91 -0.10 3.70 2.37
C GLY A 91 -0.99 2.93 3.34
N VAL A 92 -1.62 1.86 2.88
CA VAL A 92 -2.22 0.87 3.76
C VAL A 92 -1.26 -0.29 3.91
N SER A 93 -0.94 -0.61 5.14
CA SER A 93 -0.08 -1.69 5.56
C SER A 93 -0.84 -2.68 6.45
N PHE A 94 -0.12 -3.62 7.01
CA PHE A 94 -0.64 -4.58 7.96
C PHE A 94 0.42 -4.94 8.99
N THR A 95 -0.03 -5.37 10.17
CA THR A 95 0.80 -6.03 11.19
C THR A 95 0.22 -7.41 11.53
N GLY A 96 1.00 -8.28 12.15
CA GLY A 96 0.55 -9.61 12.53
C GLY A 96 0.42 -10.62 11.38
N LEU A 97 1.10 -10.40 10.25
CA LEU A 97 1.05 -11.30 9.09
C LEU A 97 1.51 -12.72 9.43
N PHE A 98 2.54 -12.85 10.28
CA PHE A 98 3.06 -14.16 10.68
C PHE A 98 2.00 -14.97 11.41
N ASP A 99 1.35 -14.37 12.41
CA ASP A 99 0.27 -15.01 13.17
C ASP A 99 -0.91 -15.38 12.26
N PHE A 100 -1.26 -14.47 11.34
CA PHE A 100 -2.30 -14.73 10.34
C PHE A 100 -1.95 -15.96 9.48
N CYS A 101 -0.72 -16.08 9.00
CA CYS A 101 -0.28 -17.22 8.19
C CYS A 101 -0.24 -18.51 9.00
N VAL A 102 0.13 -18.47 10.28
CA VAL A 102 0.07 -19.64 11.16
C VAL A 102 -1.37 -20.10 11.36
N HIS A 103 -2.31 -19.18 11.54
CA HIS A 103 -3.73 -19.51 11.64
C HIS A 103 -4.30 -20.04 10.31
N ALA A 104 -3.91 -19.43 9.19
CA ALA A 104 -4.41 -19.81 7.87
C ALA A 104 -3.91 -21.17 7.37
N PHE A 105 -2.65 -21.53 7.70
CA PHE A 105 -1.97 -22.66 7.09
C PHE A 105 -1.48 -23.71 8.11
N GLY A 106 -1.48 -23.37 9.39
CA GLY A 106 -1.14 -24.28 10.48
C GLY A 106 0.34 -24.64 10.59
N THR A 107 0.61 -25.67 11.37
CA THR A 107 1.95 -26.18 11.66
C THR A 107 2.79 -26.54 10.42
N PRO A 108 2.23 -27.09 9.32
CA PRO A 108 3.03 -27.38 8.12
C PRO A 108 3.69 -26.12 7.55
N TRP A 109 2.98 -25.01 7.52
CA TRP A 109 3.55 -23.73 7.06
C TRP A 109 4.64 -23.23 7.98
N LEU A 110 4.46 -23.32 9.30
CA LEU A 110 5.45 -22.92 10.29
C LEU A 110 6.75 -23.71 10.14
N LYS A 111 6.67 -25.02 9.97
CA LYS A 111 7.84 -25.88 9.72
C LYS A 111 8.55 -25.54 8.42
N TRP A 112 7.79 -25.26 7.37
CA TRP A 112 8.34 -24.80 6.10
C TRP A 112 9.06 -23.45 6.24
N TRP A 113 8.46 -22.50 6.99
CA TRP A 113 9.06 -21.21 7.29
C TRP A 113 10.39 -21.37 8.07
N GLU A 114 10.40 -22.14 9.16
CA GLU A 114 11.57 -22.41 10.00
C GLU A 114 12.71 -23.09 9.21
N SER A 115 12.38 -23.92 8.23
CA SER A 115 13.37 -24.57 7.35
C SER A 115 13.97 -23.66 6.26
N GLY A 116 13.68 -22.36 6.31
CA GLY A 116 14.19 -21.36 5.36
C GLY A 116 13.39 -21.23 4.08
N ARG A 117 12.11 -21.60 4.10
CA ARG A 117 11.17 -21.45 2.95
C ARG A 117 11.66 -22.16 1.67
N PRO A 118 12.02 -23.45 1.73
CA PRO A 118 12.55 -24.16 0.58
C PRO A 118 11.57 -24.17 -0.60
N ASN A 119 12.12 -24.19 -1.82
CA ASN A 119 11.32 -24.18 -3.04
C ASN A 119 10.83 -25.60 -3.43
N SER A 120 10.14 -26.26 -2.49
CA SER A 120 9.45 -27.53 -2.69
C SER A 120 8.07 -27.30 -3.33
N GLU A 121 7.39 -28.36 -3.75
CA GLU A 121 6.01 -28.28 -4.28
C GLU A 121 5.05 -27.75 -3.21
N GLU A 122 5.19 -28.19 -1.96
CA GLU A 122 4.45 -27.69 -0.82
C GLU A 122 4.76 -26.18 -0.57
N GLY A 123 6.03 -25.80 -0.65
CA GLY A 123 6.47 -24.42 -0.50
C GLY A 123 5.92 -23.51 -1.59
N LYS A 124 5.82 -23.98 -2.83
CA LYS A 124 5.15 -23.24 -3.91
C LYS A 124 3.67 -23.01 -3.60
N ALA A 125 2.98 -24.06 -3.11
CA ALA A 125 1.58 -23.96 -2.75
C ALA A 125 1.34 -22.94 -1.62
N PHE A 126 2.23 -22.88 -0.62
CA PHE A 126 2.15 -21.83 0.42
C PHE A 126 2.36 -20.43 -0.16
N LYS A 127 3.39 -20.24 -0.99
CA LYS A 127 3.65 -18.94 -1.64
C LYS A 127 2.48 -18.47 -2.50
N GLU A 128 1.84 -19.37 -3.23
CA GLU A 128 0.65 -19.05 -4.02
C GLU A 128 -0.53 -18.60 -3.16
N LYS A 129 -0.75 -19.27 -2.01
CA LYS A 129 -1.81 -18.88 -1.07
C LYS A 129 -1.51 -17.54 -0.40
N GLU A 130 -0.26 -17.32 0.04
CA GLU A 130 0.19 -16.02 0.56
C GLU A 130 -0.05 -14.91 -0.47
N ALA A 131 0.37 -15.14 -1.71
CA ALA A 131 0.18 -14.18 -2.80
C ALA A 131 -1.30 -13.85 -3.05
N LYS A 132 -2.20 -14.83 -2.99
CA LYS A 132 -3.64 -14.60 -3.15
C LYS A 132 -4.21 -13.66 -2.09
N PHE A 133 -3.82 -13.80 -0.83
CA PHE A 133 -4.22 -12.87 0.22
C PHE A 133 -3.69 -11.46 -0.06
N LEU A 134 -2.38 -11.33 -0.29
CA LEU A 134 -1.74 -10.04 -0.53
C LEU A 134 -2.32 -9.32 -1.76
N ASP A 135 -2.52 -10.02 -2.86
CA ASP A 135 -3.11 -9.45 -4.07
C ASP A 135 -4.57 -9.03 -3.87
N SER A 136 -5.34 -9.82 -3.12
CA SER A 136 -6.71 -9.51 -2.76
C SER A 136 -6.79 -8.22 -1.94
N TRP A 137 -5.99 -8.10 -0.89
CA TRP A 137 -5.95 -6.90 -0.04
C TRP A 137 -5.47 -5.67 -0.82
N ARG A 138 -4.41 -5.81 -1.61
CA ARG A 138 -3.92 -4.75 -2.48
C ARG A 138 -4.99 -4.24 -3.44
N LYS A 139 -5.76 -5.15 -4.04
CA LYS A 139 -6.86 -4.81 -4.94
C LYS A 139 -7.94 -4.02 -4.21
N ILE A 140 -8.39 -4.51 -3.06
CA ILE A 140 -9.40 -3.85 -2.22
C ILE A 140 -8.97 -2.42 -1.87
N VAL A 141 -7.74 -2.26 -1.40
CA VAL A 141 -7.21 -0.94 -1.03
C VAL A 141 -7.19 -0.01 -2.23
N LYS A 142 -6.61 -0.45 -3.34
CA LYS A 142 -6.47 0.36 -4.55
C LYS A 142 -7.83 0.80 -5.09
N GLU A 143 -8.77 -0.12 -5.22
CA GLU A 143 -10.12 0.17 -5.71
C GLU A 143 -10.84 1.16 -4.79
N THR A 144 -10.76 0.96 -3.48
CA THR A 144 -11.41 1.84 -2.51
C THR A 144 -10.83 3.25 -2.52
N VAL A 145 -9.50 3.39 -2.56
CA VAL A 145 -8.84 4.70 -2.64
C VAL A 145 -9.20 5.40 -3.95
N TRP A 146 -9.18 4.70 -5.07
CA TRP A 146 -9.49 5.28 -6.37
C TRP A 146 -10.95 5.69 -6.49
N GLU A 147 -11.88 4.88 -6.00
CA GLU A 147 -13.31 5.22 -5.93
C GLU A 147 -13.54 6.49 -5.10
N TYR A 148 -12.86 6.60 -3.96
CA TYR A 148 -12.90 7.81 -3.14
C TYR A 148 -12.38 9.04 -3.91
N CYS A 149 -11.22 8.91 -4.56
CA CYS A 149 -10.64 9.99 -5.34
C CYS A 149 -11.57 10.47 -6.47
N ASP A 150 -12.17 9.53 -7.21
CA ASP A 150 -13.12 9.86 -8.28
C ASP A 150 -14.34 10.62 -7.75
N LYS A 151 -14.91 10.15 -6.63
CA LYS A 151 -16.08 10.79 -6.01
C LYS A 151 -15.78 12.21 -5.55
N HIS A 152 -14.54 12.50 -5.16
CA HIS A 152 -14.13 13.80 -4.64
C HIS A 152 -13.32 14.63 -5.63
N ASN A 153 -13.27 14.22 -6.91
CA ASN A 153 -12.49 14.88 -7.97
C ASN A 153 -11.02 15.10 -7.61
N LEU A 154 -10.41 14.08 -6.97
CA LEU A 154 -9.02 14.07 -6.59
C LEU A 154 -8.20 13.25 -7.57
N ARG A 155 -6.92 13.57 -7.71
CA ARG A 155 -5.99 12.74 -8.46
C ARG A 155 -5.80 11.39 -7.77
N ARG A 156 -5.92 10.30 -8.54
CA ARG A 156 -5.68 8.94 -8.05
C ARG A 156 -4.20 8.72 -7.73
N PRO A 157 -3.85 8.30 -6.51
CA PRO A 157 -2.48 7.90 -6.21
C PRO A 157 -2.11 6.61 -6.94
N ASN A 158 -0.86 6.52 -7.39
CA ASN A 158 -0.32 5.29 -7.96
C ASN A 158 0.13 4.32 -6.86
N ARG A 159 0.44 4.84 -5.68
CA ARG A 159 0.92 4.11 -4.51
C ARG A 159 -0.14 4.16 -3.43
N CYS A 160 -0.76 3.01 -3.14
CA CYS A 160 -1.87 2.91 -2.18
C CYS A 160 -1.57 1.92 -1.05
N THR A 161 -0.59 1.05 -1.25
CA THR A 161 -0.17 0.04 -0.27
C THR A 161 1.32 0.16 0.03
N THR A 162 1.71 -0.21 1.22
CA THR A 162 3.09 -0.23 1.66
C THR A 162 3.33 -1.40 2.61
N VAL A 163 4.59 -1.66 2.96
CA VAL A 163 4.97 -2.51 4.08
C VAL A 163 5.88 -1.68 4.94
N GLN A 164 5.33 -1.15 6.01
CA GLN A 164 6.06 -0.30 6.95
C GLN A 164 6.46 -1.11 8.18
N PRO A 165 7.53 -0.73 8.86
CA PRO A 165 7.85 -1.28 10.17
C PRO A 165 6.73 -0.92 11.15
N ALA A 166 6.20 -1.93 11.84
CA ALA A 166 5.17 -1.78 12.86
C ALA A 166 5.78 -1.83 14.25
#